data_4e7ab95329a24139ef60e313d9a3ad47
#
_entry.id   4e7ab95329a24139ef60e313d9a3ad47
#
_cell.length_a   1.000
_cell.length_b   1.000
_cell.length_c   1.000
_cell.angle_alpha   90.00
_cell.angle_beta   90.00
_cell.angle_gamma   90.00
#
_symmetry.space_group_name_H-M   'P 1'
#
loop_
_entity.id
_entity.type
_entity.pdbx_description
1 polymer ?
#
loop_
_entity_poly.entity_id
_entity_poly.type
_entity_poly.pdbx_seq_one_letter_code
_entity_poly.pdbx_strand_id
1 'polypeptide(L)'
;MKLKGKKALVIAAGQGIGRAIAEAFQREGAEVLGATLHPEKLQGVVPAVRLDARDKEAVFRLIQGLDRLDVLVNAQGVVPVGGLLEATDQDWEEAFLLNAKSVFWAMQAALPKMAAQGGGSVINIASVAAFKTVPGRFIYSATKAALVAMTKAASYLIWRDDFS
;
A
#
# COMPACT_ATOMS: atom_id res chain seq x y z
N MET A 1 7.07 -21.48 8.97
CA MET A 1 6.03 -20.41 8.93
C MET A 1 6.60 -19.17 9.60
N LYS A 2 7.09 -18.25 8.77
CA LYS A 2 7.76 -17.02 9.21
C LYS A 2 6.82 -15.97 9.78
N LEU A 3 5.52 -16.04 9.42
CA LEU A 3 4.51 -15.05 9.79
C LEU A 3 3.41 -15.61 10.70
N LYS A 4 3.67 -16.71 11.37
CA LYS A 4 2.69 -17.35 12.28
C LYS A 4 2.20 -16.36 13.34
N GLY A 5 0.89 -16.18 13.43
CA GLY A 5 0.24 -15.29 14.40
C GLY A 5 0.33 -13.80 14.06
N LYS A 6 0.85 -13.43 12.88
CA LYS A 6 0.86 -12.04 12.40
C LYS A 6 -0.44 -11.72 11.66
N LYS A 7 -0.98 -10.53 11.86
CA LYS A 7 -2.13 -10.00 11.12
C LYS A 7 -1.67 -9.03 10.05
N ALA A 8 -2.00 -9.32 8.80
CA ALA A 8 -1.57 -8.57 7.63
C ALA A 8 -2.76 -8.02 6.83
N LEU A 9 -2.68 -6.75 6.47
CA LEU A 9 -3.57 -6.12 5.50
C LEU A 9 -2.82 -5.92 4.19
N VAL A 10 -3.37 -6.43 3.08
CA VAL A 10 -2.82 -6.21 1.74
C VAL A 10 -3.82 -5.39 0.92
N ILE A 11 -3.48 -4.14 0.63
CA ILE A 11 -4.30 -3.26 -0.22
C ILE A 11 -3.97 -3.52 -1.69
N ALA A 12 -4.99 -3.57 -2.53
CA ALA A 12 -4.96 -4.01 -3.94
C ALA A 12 -4.58 -5.50 -4.10
N ALA A 13 -5.09 -6.34 -3.20
CA ALA A 13 -4.81 -7.77 -3.19
C ALA A 13 -5.53 -8.59 -4.28
N GLY A 14 -6.44 -8.00 -5.07
CA GLY A 14 -7.29 -8.74 -6.00
C GLY A 14 -6.58 -9.33 -7.20
N GLN A 15 -5.35 -8.90 -7.51
CA GLN A 15 -4.59 -9.37 -8.66
C GLN A 15 -3.08 -9.09 -8.52
N GLY A 16 -2.28 -9.63 -9.46
CA GLY A 16 -0.87 -9.32 -9.64
C GLY A 16 -0.03 -9.49 -8.36
N ILE A 17 0.84 -8.51 -8.09
CA ILE A 17 1.77 -8.53 -6.97
C ILE A 17 1.03 -8.60 -5.62
N GLY A 18 -0.03 -7.79 -5.44
CA GLY A 18 -0.80 -7.78 -4.20
C GLY A 18 -1.40 -9.15 -3.87
N ARG A 19 -1.97 -9.83 -4.88
CA ARG A 19 -2.50 -11.19 -4.72
C ARG A 19 -1.41 -12.20 -4.36
N ALA A 20 -0.30 -12.17 -5.08
CA ALA A 20 0.82 -13.08 -4.81
C ALA A 20 1.38 -12.91 -3.40
N ILE A 21 1.44 -11.67 -2.90
CA ILE A 21 1.85 -11.37 -1.51
C ILE A 21 0.83 -11.93 -0.52
N ALA A 22 -0.46 -11.70 -0.73
CA ALA A 22 -1.52 -12.20 0.16
C ALA A 22 -1.47 -13.73 0.29
N GLU A 23 -1.35 -14.43 -0.84
CA GLU A 23 -1.20 -15.89 -0.87
C GLU A 23 0.09 -16.37 -0.17
N ALA A 24 1.21 -15.68 -0.42
CA ALA A 24 2.48 -16.03 0.23
C ALA A 24 2.43 -15.83 1.74
N PHE A 25 1.85 -14.74 2.21
CA PHE A 25 1.71 -14.46 3.64
C PHE A 25 0.83 -15.49 4.34
N GLN A 26 -0.28 -15.88 3.69
CA GLN A 26 -1.14 -16.94 4.20
C GLN A 26 -0.38 -18.27 4.32
N ARG A 27 0.38 -18.67 3.29
CA ARG A 27 1.22 -19.88 3.34
C ARG A 27 2.25 -19.84 4.46
N GLU A 28 2.73 -18.65 4.82
CA GLU A 28 3.68 -18.42 5.92
C GLU A 28 3.00 -18.28 7.30
N GLY A 29 1.69 -18.48 7.37
CA GLY A 29 0.94 -18.55 8.61
C GLY A 29 0.40 -17.24 9.14
N ALA A 30 0.37 -16.16 8.32
CA ALA A 30 -0.30 -14.93 8.67
C ALA A 30 -1.82 -15.06 8.55
N GLU A 31 -2.54 -14.32 9.40
CA GLU A 31 -3.93 -13.98 9.19
C GLU A 31 -4.00 -12.80 8.21
N VAL A 32 -4.38 -13.08 6.96
CA VAL A 32 -4.37 -12.07 5.88
C VAL A 32 -5.78 -11.56 5.61
N LEU A 33 -5.93 -10.24 5.56
CA LEU A 33 -7.10 -9.57 4.99
C LEU A 33 -6.69 -8.90 3.67
N GLY A 34 -7.32 -9.28 2.57
CA GLY A 34 -7.17 -8.63 1.28
C GLY A 34 -8.17 -7.47 1.13
N ALA A 35 -7.69 -6.28 0.76
CA ALA A 35 -8.54 -5.15 0.42
C ALA A 35 -8.43 -4.85 -1.08
N THR A 36 -9.58 -4.78 -1.79
CA THR A 36 -9.62 -4.63 -3.24
C THR A 36 -10.95 -4.08 -3.71
N LEU A 37 -11.01 -3.49 -4.91
CA LEU A 37 -12.28 -3.13 -5.56
C LEU A 37 -13.15 -4.36 -5.87
N HIS A 38 -12.53 -5.52 -6.05
CA HIS A 38 -13.15 -6.76 -6.51
C HIS A 38 -12.85 -7.91 -5.54
N PRO A 39 -13.48 -7.94 -4.33
CA PRO A 39 -13.23 -8.98 -3.32
C PRO A 39 -13.57 -10.40 -3.79
N GLU A 40 -14.48 -10.54 -4.76
CA GLU A 40 -14.82 -11.83 -5.37
C GLU A 40 -13.62 -12.53 -6.01
N LYS A 41 -12.62 -11.79 -6.45
CA LYS A 41 -11.37 -12.34 -7.01
C LYS A 41 -10.49 -13.07 -5.98
N LEU A 42 -10.75 -12.85 -4.69
CA LEU A 42 -10.03 -13.50 -3.59
C LEU A 42 -10.83 -14.62 -2.92
N GLN A 43 -12.00 -14.96 -3.46
CA GLN A 43 -12.83 -16.04 -2.93
C GLN A 43 -12.05 -17.36 -2.92
N GLY A 44 -12.02 -18.03 -1.76
CA GLY A 44 -11.26 -19.27 -1.57
C GLY A 44 -9.73 -19.08 -1.44
N VAL A 45 -9.25 -17.85 -1.47
CA VAL A 45 -7.82 -17.51 -1.32
C VAL A 45 -7.56 -16.94 0.07
N VAL A 46 -8.03 -15.74 0.35
CA VAL A 46 -7.95 -15.08 1.66
C VAL A 46 -9.27 -14.35 1.95
N PRO A 47 -9.62 -14.10 3.22
CA PRO A 47 -10.68 -13.15 3.55
C PRO A 47 -10.46 -11.82 2.85
N ALA A 48 -11.53 -11.24 2.31
CA ALA A 48 -11.42 -10.02 1.52
C ALA A 48 -12.54 -9.02 1.82
N VAL A 49 -12.19 -7.74 1.70
CA VAL A 49 -13.14 -6.63 1.82
C VAL A 49 -13.05 -5.72 0.59
N ARG A 50 -14.19 -5.10 0.26
CA ARG A 50 -14.21 -4.08 -0.79
C ARG A 50 -13.57 -2.80 -0.28
N LEU A 51 -12.59 -2.29 -1.02
CA LEU A 51 -11.94 -1.01 -0.74
C LEU A 51 -11.58 -0.32 -2.07
N ASP A 52 -12.02 0.92 -2.22
CA ASP A 52 -11.40 1.86 -3.15
C ASP A 52 -10.32 2.62 -2.39
N ALA A 53 -9.06 2.41 -2.74
CA ALA A 53 -7.94 3.08 -2.08
C ALA A 53 -7.90 4.60 -2.34
N ARG A 54 -8.70 5.12 -3.27
CA ARG A 54 -8.87 6.56 -3.53
C ARG A 54 -9.86 7.22 -2.57
N ASP A 55 -10.59 6.44 -1.79
CA ASP A 55 -11.50 6.93 -0.75
C ASP A 55 -10.77 6.96 0.60
N LYS A 56 -10.34 8.16 1.00
CA LYS A 56 -9.64 8.38 2.27
C LYS A 56 -10.39 7.83 3.48
N GLU A 57 -11.68 8.14 3.56
CA GLU A 57 -12.50 7.75 4.71
C GLU A 57 -12.68 6.23 4.80
N ALA A 58 -12.81 5.55 3.64
CA ALA A 58 -12.87 4.11 3.59
C ALA A 58 -11.55 3.46 4.03
N VAL A 59 -10.40 4.01 3.61
CA VAL A 59 -9.07 3.55 4.03
C VAL A 59 -8.91 3.69 5.55
N PHE A 60 -9.24 4.85 6.10
CA PHE A 60 -9.15 5.09 7.55
C PHE A 60 -10.08 4.17 8.34
N ARG A 61 -11.36 4.07 7.95
CA ARG A 61 -12.33 3.17 8.62
C ARG A 61 -11.85 1.73 8.64
N LEU A 62 -11.34 1.24 7.51
CA LEU A 62 -10.84 -0.13 7.43
C LEU A 62 -9.68 -0.36 8.41
N ILE A 63 -8.66 0.48 8.34
CA ILE A 63 -7.45 0.29 9.16
C ILE A 63 -7.73 0.52 10.65
N GLN A 64 -8.49 1.54 11.00
CA GLN A 64 -8.85 1.83 12.39
C GLN A 64 -9.75 0.75 12.99
N GLY A 65 -10.60 0.12 12.18
CA GLY A 65 -11.50 -0.97 12.61
C GLY A 65 -10.80 -2.32 12.86
N LEU A 66 -9.54 -2.48 12.46
CA LEU A 66 -8.77 -3.69 12.76
C LEU A 66 -8.40 -3.70 14.25
N ASP A 67 -8.52 -4.86 14.90
CA ASP A 67 -8.10 -5.03 16.29
C ASP A 67 -6.57 -4.99 16.44
N ARG A 68 -5.85 -5.53 15.45
CA ARG A 68 -4.39 -5.59 15.37
C ARG A 68 -3.92 -5.50 13.92
N LEU A 69 -2.77 -4.87 13.68
CA LEU A 69 -2.15 -4.79 12.36
C LEU A 69 -0.62 -4.91 12.50
N ASP A 70 -0.08 -6.11 12.22
CA ASP A 70 1.36 -6.34 12.26
C ASP A 70 2.05 -5.97 10.95
N VAL A 71 1.37 -6.16 9.81
CA VAL A 71 1.92 -5.88 8.48
C VAL A 71 0.89 -5.18 7.61
N LEU A 72 1.28 -4.02 7.07
CA LEU A 72 0.55 -3.33 6.01
C LEU A 72 1.31 -3.44 4.70
N VAL A 73 0.65 -3.93 3.64
CA VAL A 73 1.19 -3.92 2.28
C VAL A 73 0.36 -2.99 1.41
N ASN A 74 1.01 -1.98 0.85
CA ASN A 74 0.46 -1.08 -0.14
C ASN A 74 0.90 -1.52 -1.54
N ALA A 75 0.03 -2.24 -2.27
CA ALA A 75 0.29 -2.75 -3.61
C ALA A 75 -0.55 -2.03 -4.69
N GLN A 76 -1.31 -0.98 -4.30
CA GLN A 76 -2.10 -0.21 -5.25
C GLN A 76 -1.24 0.64 -6.18
N GLY A 77 -1.72 0.80 -7.41
CA GLY A 77 -1.07 1.66 -8.37
C GLY A 77 -1.61 1.51 -9.79
N VAL A 78 -1.40 2.55 -10.57
CA VAL A 78 -1.62 2.61 -12.01
C VAL A 78 -0.34 3.03 -12.70
N VAL A 79 -0.21 2.68 -13.98
CA VAL A 79 0.98 2.96 -14.79
C VAL A 79 0.56 3.81 -15.99
N PRO A 80 0.41 5.13 -15.85
CA PRO A 80 0.17 5.99 -17.01
C PRO A 80 1.34 5.89 -17.99
N VAL A 81 1.00 5.89 -19.27
CA VAL A 81 1.94 5.78 -20.39
C VAL A 81 2.06 7.15 -21.03
N GLY A 82 3.28 7.59 -21.30
CA GLY A 82 3.58 8.84 -21.96
C GLY A 82 4.85 9.49 -21.41
N GLY A 83 5.46 10.34 -22.24
CA GLY A 83 6.55 11.23 -21.85
C GLY A 83 6.02 12.54 -21.25
N LEU A 84 6.93 13.50 -21.05
CA LEU A 84 6.58 14.80 -20.47
C LEU A 84 5.58 15.58 -21.36
N LEU A 85 5.75 15.53 -22.68
CA LEU A 85 4.94 16.33 -23.60
C LEU A 85 3.54 15.74 -23.85
N GLU A 86 3.35 14.45 -23.61
CA GLU A 86 2.08 13.75 -23.72
C GLU A 86 1.30 13.69 -22.40
N ALA A 87 1.96 14.02 -21.28
CA ALA A 87 1.36 13.97 -19.96
C ALA A 87 0.23 14.98 -19.81
N THR A 88 -0.90 14.54 -19.25
CA THR A 88 -2.05 15.41 -18.96
C THR A 88 -2.18 15.64 -17.46
N ASP A 89 -2.85 16.73 -17.08
CA ASP A 89 -3.19 17.02 -15.68
C ASP A 89 -4.04 15.91 -15.07
N GLN A 90 -4.96 15.33 -15.86
CA GLN A 90 -5.79 14.23 -15.42
C GLN A 90 -4.95 12.99 -15.09
N ASP A 91 -4.02 12.59 -15.96
CA ASP A 91 -3.11 11.46 -15.69
C ASP A 91 -2.25 11.71 -14.44
N TRP A 92 -1.81 12.96 -14.27
CA TRP A 92 -1.06 13.38 -13.09
C TRP A 92 -1.87 13.21 -11.80
N GLU A 93 -3.06 13.79 -11.76
CA GLU A 93 -3.92 13.72 -10.58
C GLU A 93 -4.33 12.30 -10.22
N GLU A 94 -4.76 11.50 -11.20
CA GLU A 94 -5.15 10.10 -10.97
C GLU A 94 -3.99 9.24 -10.50
N ALA A 95 -2.82 9.38 -11.12
CA ALA A 95 -1.66 8.59 -10.76
C ALA A 95 -1.12 8.97 -9.38
N PHE A 96 -1.00 10.26 -9.06
CA PHE A 96 -0.58 10.70 -7.73
C PHE A 96 -1.60 10.35 -6.66
N LEU A 97 -2.90 10.42 -6.95
CA LEU A 97 -3.94 10.01 -6.03
C LEU A 97 -3.78 8.53 -5.65
N LEU A 98 -3.64 7.63 -6.63
CA LEU A 98 -3.59 6.20 -6.35
C LEU A 98 -2.19 5.71 -5.93
N ASN A 99 -1.12 6.17 -6.60
CA ASN A 99 0.23 5.64 -6.37
C ASN A 99 0.93 6.24 -5.15
N ALA A 100 0.57 7.44 -4.72
CA ALA A 100 1.24 8.15 -3.64
C ALA A 100 0.28 8.56 -2.52
N LYS A 101 -0.77 9.31 -2.81
CA LYS A 101 -1.66 9.89 -1.80
C LYS A 101 -2.45 8.83 -1.04
N SER A 102 -2.93 7.78 -1.71
CA SER A 102 -3.62 6.66 -1.07
C SER A 102 -2.70 5.90 -0.12
N VAL A 103 -1.43 5.75 -0.48
CA VAL A 103 -0.42 5.10 0.38
C VAL A 103 -0.11 5.98 1.60
N PHE A 104 -0.01 7.30 1.40
CA PHE A 104 0.13 8.25 2.51
C PHE A 104 -1.02 8.09 3.51
N TRP A 105 -2.26 8.02 3.07
CA TRP A 105 -3.43 7.82 3.95
C TRP A 105 -3.37 6.48 4.69
N ALA A 106 -3.01 5.40 4.00
CA ALA A 106 -2.88 4.09 4.63
C ALA A 106 -1.79 4.08 5.71
N MET A 107 -0.63 4.69 5.45
CA MET A 107 0.43 4.83 6.45
C MET A 107 -0.02 5.73 7.61
N GLN A 108 -0.68 6.86 7.33
CA GLN A 108 -1.17 7.78 8.36
C GLN A 108 -2.19 7.12 9.31
N ALA A 109 -3.02 6.21 8.78
CA ALA A 109 -3.96 5.44 9.59
C ALA A 109 -3.29 4.27 10.35
N ALA A 110 -2.27 3.63 9.75
CA ALA A 110 -1.66 2.42 10.31
C ALA A 110 -0.58 2.69 11.35
N LEU A 111 0.29 3.69 11.13
CA LEU A 111 1.46 3.91 11.98
C LEU A 111 1.11 4.18 13.46
N PRO A 112 0.12 5.01 13.81
CA PRO A 112 -0.25 5.20 15.22
C PRO A 112 -0.76 3.91 15.87
N LYS A 113 -1.52 3.09 15.13
CA LYS A 113 -1.99 1.78 15.60
C LYS A 113 -0.83 0.82 15.84
N MET A 114 0.12 0.76 14.89
CA MET A 114 1.31 -0.08 15.02
C MET A 114 2.18 0.37 16.20
N ALA A 115 2.37 1.66 16.40
CA ALA A 115 3.10 2.19 17.56
C ALA A 115 2.44 1.80 18.88
N ALA A 116 1.12 1.98 19.01
CA ALA A 116 0.36 1.65 20.21
C ALA A 116 0.41 0.16 20.59
N GLN A 117 0.58 -0.74 19.63
CA GLN A 117 0.66 -2.20 19.85
C GLN A 117 2.09 -2.72 20.00
N GLY A 118 3.11 -1.84 20.00
CA GLY A 118 4.52 -2.18 20.17
C GLY A 118 5.27 -2.50 18.87
N GLY A 119 4.74 -2.08 17.73
CA GLY A 119 5.42 -2.15 16.46
C GLY A 119 4.60 -2.78 15.32
N GLY A 120 5.16 -2.72 14.13
CA GLY A 120 4.59 -3.26 12.90
C GLY A 120 5.54 -3.08 11.72
N SER A 121 5.14 -3.54 10.56
CA SER A 121 5.90 -3.40 9.32
C SER A 121 5.03 -2.85 8.20
N VAL A 122 5.52 -1.83 7.49
CA VAL A 122 4.86 -1.27 6.30
C VAL A 122 5.69 -1.58 5.07
N ILE A 123 5.07 -2.18 4.07
CA ILE A 123 5.68 -2.53 2.79
C ILE A 123 4.96 -1.75 1.68
N ASN A 124 5.69 -0.88 0.99
CA ASN A 124 5.19 -0.12 -0.14
C ASN A 124 5.80 -0.66 -1.43
N ILE A 125 4.97 -1.02 -2.40
CA ILE A 125 5.43 -1.54 -3.69
C ILE A 125 5.85 -0.38 -4.58
N ALA A 126 7.15 -0.13 -4.60
CA ALA A 126 7.77 0.89 -5.46
C ALA A 126 8.02 0.35 -6.88
N SER A 127 8.98 0.91 -7.58
CA SER A 127 9.37 0.49 -8.93
C SER A 127 10.83 0.88 -9.19
N VAL A 128 11.48 0.16 -10.09
CA VAL A 128 12.77 0.57 -10.67
C VAL A 128 12.68 1.95 -11.33
N ALA A 129 11.49 2.33 -11.83
CA ALA A 129 11.22 3.64 -12.41
C ALA A 129 11.39 4.82 -11.41
N ALA A 130 11.44 4.54 -10.10
CA ALA A 130 11.78 5.54 -9.09
C ALA A 130 13.27 5.93 -9.09
N PHE A 131 14.12 5.12 -9.69
CA PHE A 131 15.59 5.24 -9.63
C PHE A 131 16.26 5.35 -11.01
N LYS A 132 15.59 4.85 -12.05
CA LYS A 132 16.08 4.85 -13.42
C LYS A 132 15.05 5.48 -14.34
N THR A 133 15.54 6.22 -15.33
CA THR A 133 14.68 6.70 -16.42
C THR A 133 14.10 5.51 -17.20
N VAL A 134 12.78 5.46 -17.29
CA VAL A 134 12.05 4.50 -18.11
C VAL A 134 11.29 5.30 -19.18
N PRO A 135 11.63 5.15 -20.47
CA PRO A 135 10.96 5.86 -21.56
C PRO A 135 9.43 5.68 -21.49
N GLY A 136 8.70 6.76 -21.72
CA GLY A 136 7.23 6.72 -21.71
C GLY A 136 6.60 6.45 -20.33
N ARG A 137 7.31 6.77 -19.24
CA ARG A 137 6.83 6.59 -17.85
C ARG A 137 7.05 7.83 -16.99
N PHE A 138 6.86 9.03 -17.56
CA PHE A 138 7.19 10.28 -16.87
C PHE A 138 6.45 10.43 -15.54
N ILE A 139 5.11 10.44 -15.56
CA ILE A 139 4.28 10.58 -14.35
C ILE A 139 4.47 9.39 -13.42
N TYR A 140 4.48 8.18 -13.97
CA TYR A 140 4.67 6.97 -13.17
C TYR A 140 5.97 7.01 -12.36
N SER A 141 7.07 7.39 -13.00
CA SER A 141 8.38 7.53 -12.33
C SER A 141 8.32 8.56 -11.20
N ALA A 142 7.69 9.71 -11.43
CA ALA A 142 7.51 10.74 -10.41
C ALA A 142 6.72 10.22 -9.20
N THR A 143 5.61 9.50 -9.43
CA THR A 143 4.81 8.93 -8.33
C THR A 143 5.58 7.90 -7.52
N LYS A 144 6.36 7.04 -8.19
CA LYS A 144 7.15 6.01 -7.51
C LYS A 144 8.39 6.57 -6.79
N ALA A 145 8.98 7.65 -7.30
CA ALA A 145 10.01 8.40 -6.58
C ALA A 145 9.45 9.06 -5.30
N ALA A 146 8.26 9.68 -5.41
CA ALA A 146 7.56 10.22 -4.25
C ALA A 146 7.28 9.13 -3.19
N LEU A 147 6.84 7.94 -3.63
CA LEU A 147 6.58 6.80 -2.73
C LEU A 147 7.84 6.36 -1.98
N VAL A 148 8.99 6.28 -2.65
CA VAL A 148 10.28 5.97 -2.02
C VAL A 148 10.66 7.02 -0.99
N ALA A 149 10.52 8.31 -1.33
CA ALA A 149 10.81 9.41 -0.41
C ALA A 149 9.91 9.37 0.83
N MET A 150 8.60 9.18 0.65
CA MET A 150 7.64 9.03 1.75
C MET A 150 7.98 7.85 2.66
N THR A 151 8.36 6.71 2.09
CA THR A 151 8.72 5.51 2.85
C THR A 151 9.94 5.77 3.73
N LYS A 152 10.98 6.41 3.18
CA LYS A 152 12.18 6.80 3.94
C LYS A 152 11.86 7.81 5.05
N ALA A 153 11.05 8.83 4.74
CA ALA A 153 10.66 9.82 5.73
C ALA A 153 9.83 9.21 6.87
N ALA A 154 8.90 8.31 6.56
CA ALA A 154 8.09 7.63 7.56
C ALA A 154 8.92 6.71 8.46
N SER A 155 9.97 6.05 7.94
CA SER A 155 10.83 5.21 8.76
C SER A 155 11.59 5.99 9.84
N TYR A 156 11.87 7.26 9.61
CA TYR A 156 12.51 8.13 10.60
C TYR A 156 11.64 8.43 11.82
N LEU A 157 10.30 8.46 11.63
CA LEU A 157 9.36 8.70 12.73
C LEU A 157 9.29 7.53 13.73
N ILE A 158 9.61 6.32 13.29
CA ILE A 158 9.52 5.10 14.12
C ILE A 158 10.73 4.98 15.08
N TRP A 159 11.84 5.70 14.79
CA TRP A 159 13.06 5.68 15.61
C TRP A 159 13.10 6.77 16.68
N ARG A 160 12.17 7.70 16.68
CA ARG A 160 12.04 8.72 17.72
C ARG A 160 10.87 8.35 18.61
N ASP A 161 11.11 8.39 19.93
CA ASP A 161 10.07 8.23 20.99
C ASP A 161 9.04 9.38 20.97
N ASP A 162 8.85 10.06 19.84
CA ASP A 162 8.04 11.27 19.65
C ASP A 162 6.52 11.00 19.52
N PHE A 163 6.07 9.80 19.87
CA PHE A 163 4.63 9.49 20.00
C PHE A 163 4.11 9.63 21.45
N SER A 164 4.89 10.29 22.34
CA SER A 164 4.44 10.64 23.70
C SER A 164 3.73 11.98 23.73
#